data_7efcb076ab37cc44378df34b12cf0ccc
#
_entry.id   7efcb076ab37cc44378df34b12cf0ccc
#
_cell.length_a   1.000
_cell.length_b   1.000
_cell.length_c   1.000
_cell.angle_alpha   90.00
_cell.angle_beta   90.00
_cell.angle_gamma   90.00
#
_symmetry.space_group_name_H-M   'P 1'
#
loop_
_entity.id
_entity.type
_entity.pdbx_description
1 polymer ?
#
loop_
_entity_poly.entity_id
_entity_poly.type
_entity_poly.pdbx_seq_one_letter_code
_entity_poly.pdbx_strand_id
1 'polypeptide(L)'
;MSSRHRLLSLLVENHPGVLNKVSSMIRRRGMNITSLTVGETDDDSVSRMTIAVDVGRAQADQAVKQLYKLIEVVKISDITEDPIVDRELVLVKVAASRGDRSELLQIVDIFKAKIADVGTESMVFEMSGSEDQVDTFLELVRPFGIREIARSGTVAMARGRDGLRLSSKHQGRGGAQQPDLETADQKRRAAGVLVGD
;
A
#
# COMPACT_ATOMS: atom_id res chain seq x y z
N MET A 1 2.93 15.45 8.99
CA MET A 1 2.80 14.53 10.14
C MET A 1 3.15 13.15 9.64
N SER A 2 4.21 12.53 10.14
CA SER A 2 4.66 11.22 9.68
C SER A 2 3.56 10.19 9.90
N SER A 3 3.08 9.59 8.82
CA SER A 3 2.09 8.51 8.84
C SER A 3 2.59 7.39 9.78
N ARG A 4 1.79 7.05 10.79
CA ARG A 4 2.06 5.91 11.71
C ARG A 4 1.75 4.57 11.04
N HIS A 5 1.43 4.59 9.75
CA HIS A 5 1.03 3.39 9.03
C HIS A 5 2.25 2.54 8.68
N ARG A 6 2.13 1.24 8.95
CA ARG A 6 3.11 0.25 8.49
C ARG A 6 2.62 -0.38 7.20
N LEU A 7 3.49 -0.49 6.24
CA LEU A 7 3.16 -0.99 4.91
C LEU A 7 3.70 -2.40 4.72
N LEU A 8 2.79 -3.36 4.68
CA LEU A 8 3.09 -4.78 4.50
C LEU A 8 2.84 -5.19 3.05
N SER A 9 3.83 -5.79 2.40
CA SER A 9 3.68 -6.38 1.07
C SER A 9 3.72 -7.90 1.18
N LEU A 10 2.71 -8.56 0.60
CA LEU A 10 2.54 -10.01 0.63
C LEU A 10 2.45 -10.57 -0.78
N LEU A 11 2.98 -11.76 -0.97
CA LEU A 11 2.60 -12.66 -2.07
C LEU A 11 1.79 -13.80 -1.46
N VAL A 12 0.61 -14.05 -1.99
CA VAL A 12 -0.32 -15.03 -1.49
C VAL A 12 -0.85 -15.89 -2.63
N GLU A 13 -1.30 -17.11 -2.33
CA GLU A 13 -1.99 -17.95 -3.31
C GLU A 13 -3.26 -17.24 -3.83
N ASN A 14 -3.53 -17.35 -5.12
CA ASN A 14 -4.66 -16.70 -5.78
C ASN A 14 -5.87 -17.65 -5.83
N HIS A 15 -6.54 -17.83 -4.69
CA HIS A 15 -7.80 -18.61 -4.63
C HIS A 15 -8.80 -18.03 -3.62
N PRO A 16 -10.09 -18.41 -3.72
CA PRO A 16 -11.12 -17.89 -2.83
C PRO A 16 -10.82 -18.11 -1.34
N GLY A 17 -11.06 -17.09 -0.54
CA GLY A 17 -10.94 -17.14 0.92
C GLY A 17 -9.59 -16.68 1.49
N VAL A 18 -8.55 -16.52 0.67
CA VAL A 18 -7.23 -16.08 1.14
C VAL A 18 -7.28 -14.68 1.76
N LEU A 19 -7.93 -13.72 1.09
CA LEU A 19 -8.14 -12.37 1.63
C LEU A 19 -8.85 -12.41 2.99
N ASN A 20 -9.87 -13.26 3.14
CA ASN A 20 -10.58 -13.39 4.41
C ASN A 20 -9.69 -13.95 5.53
N LYS A 21 -8.80 -14.90 5.23
CA LYS A 21 -7.84 -15.43 6.20
C LYS A 21 -6.83 -14.39 6.65
N VAL A 22 -6.26 -13.63 5.70
CA VAL A 22 -5.31 -12.55 5.97
C VAL A 22 -5.97 -11.46 6.82
N SER A 23 -7.13 -10.92 6.40
CA SER A 23 -7.83 -9.86 7.13
C SER A 23 -8.32 -10.32 8.51
N SER A 24 -8.77 -11.57 8.64
CA SER A 24 -9.17 -12.16 9.92
C SER A 24 -7.98 -12.30 10.88
N MET A 25 -6.79 -12.59 10.37
CA MET A 25 -5.58 -12.66 11.20
C MET A 25 -5.22 -11.28 11.77
N ILE A 26 -5.26 -10.24 10.93
CA ILE A 26 -5.01 -8.85 11.32
C ILE A 26 -6.05 -8.39 12.35
N ARG A 27 -7.35 -8.63 12.08
CA ARG A 27 -8.45 -8.29 12.98
C ARG A 27 -8.32 -8.95 14.35
N ARG A 28 -7.98 -10.25 14.41
CA ARG A 28 -7.79 -10.97 15.69
C ARG A 28 -6.70 -10.38 16.57
N ARG A 29 -5.79 -9.60 16.01
CA ARG A 29 -4.72 -8.88 16.72
C ARG A 29 -5.09 -7.43 17.07
N GLY A 30 -6.34 -7.04 16.83
CA GLY A 30 -6.81 -5.68 17.12
C GLY A 30 -6.18 -4.61 16.24
N MET A 31 -5.63 -4.97 15.07
CA MET A 31 -5.01 -4.03 14.16
C MET A 31 -6.05 -3.51 13.18
N ASN A 32 -6.02 -2.20 12.92
CA ASN A 32 -6.85 -1.57 11.91
C ASN A 32 -6.14 -1.56 10.55
N ILE A 33 -6.84 -1.99 9.51
CA ILE A 33 -6.40 -1.86 8.11
C ILE A 33 -6.89 -0.51 7.61
N THR A 34 -5.96 0.37 7.24
CA THR A 34 -6.28 1.70 6.67
C THR A 34 -6.35 1.68 5.15
N SER A 35 -5.57 0.79 4.52
CA SER A 35 -5.58 0.58 3.08
C SER A 35 -5.29 -0.89 2.76
N LEU A 36 -5.95 -1.40 1.73
CA LEU A 36 -5.76 -2.77 1.25
C LEU A 36 -5.92 -2.79 -0.26
N THR A 37 -4.88 -3.23 -0.95
CA THR A 37 -4.93 -3.50 -2.38
C THR A 37 -4.57 -4.95 -2.66
N VAL A 38 -5.22 -5.56 -3.63
CA VAL A 38 -4.97 -6.92 -4.08
C VAL A 38 -4.97 -6.91 -5.60
N GLY A 39 -3.97 -7.53 -6.20
CA GLY A 39 -3.86 -7.68 -7.64
C GLY A 39 -3.14 -8.96 -8.00
N GLU A 40 -3.44 -9.50 -9.17
CA GLU A 40 -2.73 -10.64 -9.74
C GLU A 40 -1.29 -10.27 -10.06
N THR A 41 -0.41 -11.27 -10.07
CA THR A 41 0.98 -11.11 -10.51
C THR A 41 1.13 -11.65 -11.95
N ASP A 42 2.36 -11.75 -12.42
CA ASP A 42 2.70 -12.47 -13.66
C ASP A 42 2.52 -14.00 -13.57
N ASP A 43 2.27 -14.51 -12.37
CA ASP A 43 1.87 -15.90 -12.10
C ASP A 43 0.41 -15.90 -11.62
N ASP A 44 -0.49 -16.44 -12.43
CA ASP A 44 -1.94 -16.48 -12.18
C ASP A 44 -2.30 -17.21 -10.86
N SER A 45 -1.41 -18.06 -10.36
CA SER A 45 -1.58 -18.75 -9.10
C SER A 45 -1.28 -17.89 -7.87
N VAL A 46 -0.71 -16.67 -8.07
CA VAL A 46 -0.23 -15.80 -7.02
C VAL A 46 -0.78 -14.39 -7.16
N SER A 47 -1.30 -13.86 -6.06
CA SER A 47 -1.70 -12.44 -5.92
C SER A 47 -0.73 -11.68 -5.04
N ARG A 48 -0.54 -10.41 -5.35
CA ARG A 48 0.15 -9.44 -4.48
C ARG A 48 -0.89 -8.68 -3.67
N MET A 49 -0.67 -8.61 -2.36
CA MET A 49 -1.42 -7.72 -1.46
C MET A 49 -0.50 -6.64 -0.90
N THR A 50 -0.96 -5.40 -0.88
CA THR A 50 -0.34 -4.31 -0.13
C THR A 50 -1.32 -3.88 0.96
N ILE A 51 -0.89 -3.93 2.21
CA ILE A 51 -1.74 -3.67 3.38
C ILE A 51 -1.09 -2.58 4.21
N ALA A 52 -1.79 -1.46 4.39
CA ALA A 52 -1.41 -0.44 5.36
C ALA A 52 -2.15 -0.70 6.67
N VAL A 53 -1.41 -0.76 7.78
CA VAL A 53 -1.95 -0.98 9.12
C VAL A 53 -1.52 0.14 10.07
N ASP A 54 -2.45 0.62 10.89
CA ASP A 54 -2.16 1.66 11.89
C ASP A 54 -1.66 1.01 13.19
N VAL A 55 -0.35 0.73 13.21
CA VAL A 55 0.30 0.07 14.34
C VAL A 55 1.75 0.50 14.49
N GLY A 56 2.28 0.36 15.71
CA GLY A 56 3.71 0.54 15.97
C GLY A 56 4.55 -0.63 15.42
N ARG A 57 5.87 -0.41 15.30
CA ARG A 57 6.84 -1.37 14.75
C ARG A 57 6.73 -2.77 15.37
N ALA A 58 6.69 -2.85 16.71
CA ALA A 58 6.64 -4.15 17.41
C ALA A 58 5.38 -4.96 17.06
N GLN A 59 4.24 -4.28 16.86
CA GLN A 59 2.99 -4.93 16.47
C GLN A 59 3.04 -5.37 15.00
N ALA A 60 3.64 -4.56 14.11
CA ALA A 60 3.85 -4.93 12.72
C ALA A 60 4.76 -6.15 12.58
N ASP A 61 5.87 -6.22 13.32
CA ASP A 61 6.76 -7.39 13.37
C ASP A 61 6.00 -8.65 13.82
N GLN A 62 5.08 -8.50 14.78
CA GLN A 62 4.21 -9.60 15.21
C GLN A 62 3.21 -9.99 14.11
N ALA A 63 2.62 -9.00 13.41
CA ALA A 63 1.71 -9.24 12.30
C ALA A 63 2.39 -10.06 11.21
N VAL A 64 3.59 -9.67 10.79
CA VAL A 64 4.41 -10.38 9.81
C VAL A 64 4.61 -11.83 10.23
N LYS A 65 5.06 -12.08 11.47
CA LYS A 65 5.28 -13.44 12.00
C LYS A 65 4.01 -14.29 12.03
N GLN A 66 2.84 -13.69 12.27
CA GLN A 66 1.57 -14.41 12.33
C GLN A 66 0.98 -14.66 10.94
N LEU A 67 1.06 -13.67 10.06
CA LEU A 67 0.62 -13.83 8.66
C LEU A 67 1.46 -14.88 7.95
N TYR A 68 2.75 -14.97 8.28
CA TYR A 68 3.64 -15.98 7.72
C TYR A 68 3.24 -17.43 8.09
N LYS A 69 2.44 -17.64 9.15
CA LYS A 69 1.94 -18.98 9.53
C LYS A 69 0.75 -19.42 8.69
N LEU A 70 0.16 -18.54 7.89
CA LEU A 70 -0.88 -18.92 6.95
C LEU A 70 -0.22 -19.63 5.78
N ILE A 71 -0.70 -20.82 5.46
CA ILE A 71 -0.13 -21.67 4.39
C ILE A 71 -0.24 -20.98 3.01
N GLU A 72 -1.25 -20.12 2.86
CA GLU A 72 -1.50 -19.38 1.64
C GLU A 72 -0.56 -18.16 1.48
N VAL A 73 0.19 -17.79 2.51
CA VAL A 73 1.16 -16.68 2.43
C VAL A 73 2.50 -17.22 1.96
N VAL A 74 2.78 -16.99 0.69
CA VAL A 74 4.03 -17.42 0.04
C VAL A 74 5.21 -16.59 0.52
N LYS A 75 5.02 -15.26 0.63
CA LYS A 75 6.04 -14.33 1.11
C LYS A 75 5.41 -13.08 1.71
N ILE A 76 6.06 -12.49 2.70
CA ILE A 76 5.64 -11.23 3.31
C ILE A 76 6.86 -10.40 3.71
N SER A 77 6.77 -9.08 3.56
CA SER A 77 7.76 -8.12 4.04
C SER A 77 7.08 -6.87 4.57
N ASP A 78 7.60 -6.32 5.66
CA ASP A 78 7.33 -4.94 6.07
C ASP A 78 8.29 -4.04 5.27
N ILE A 79 7.74 -3.25 4.36
CA ILE A 79 8.48 -2.38 3.43
C ILE A 79 8.44 -0.91 3.87
N THR A 80 7.98 -0.61 5.07
CA THR A 80 7.79 0.77 5.57
C THR A 80 9.07 1.60 5.57
N GLU A 81 10.18 0.98 5.97
CA GLU A 81 11.48 1.65 6.07
C GLU A 81 12.34 1.47 4.79
N ASP A 82 11.86 0.71 3.83
CA ASP A 82 12.59 0.44 2.60
C ASP A 82 12.44 1.60 1.60
N PRO A 83 13.40 1.81 0.70
CA PRO A 83 13.18 2.65 -0.47
C PRO A 83 12.11 2.00 -1.37
N ILE A 84 10.93 2.61 -1.43
CA ILE A 84 9.80 2.08 -2.21
C ILE A 84 9.44 2.97 -3.39
N VAL A 85 8.67 2.40 -4.31
CA VAL A 85 7.80 3.11 -5.25
C VAL A 85 6.38 2.77 -4.85
N ASP A 86 5.64 3.77 -4.43
CA ASP A 86 4.23 3.68 -4.06
C ASP A 86 3.37 4.54 -4.96
N ARG A 87 2.15 4.11 -5.21
CA ARG A 87 1.13 4.86 -5.95
C ARG A 87 -0.25 4.56 -5.39
N GLU A 88 -1.05 5.61 -5.37
CA GLU A 88 -2.48 5.55 -5.10
C GLU A 88 -3.23 6.30 -6.17
N LEU A 89 -4.41 5.82 -6.54
CA LEU A 89 -5.37 6.51 -7.39
C LEU A 89 -6.49 7.08 -6.53
N VAL A 90 -6.84 8.33 -6.74
CA VAL A 90 -8.03 8.95 -6.16
C VAL A 90 -8.93 9.51 -7.26
N LEU A 91 -10.23 9.28 -7.10
CA LEU A 91 -11.28 10.01 -7.78
C LEU A 91 -11.96 10.90 -6.75
N VAL A 92 -12.03 12.20 -7.02
CA VAL A 92 -12.69 13.16 -6.13
C VAL A 92 -13.67 14.01 -6.90
N LYS A 93 -14.91 14.05 -6.40
CA LYS A 93 -15.96 14.93 -6.91
C LYS A 93 -16.03 16.17 -6.04
N VAL A 94 -15.86 17.33 -6.67
CA VAL A 94 -15.80 18.61 -5.99
C VAL A 94 -16.91 19.52 -6.53
N ALA A 95 -17.54 20.29 -5.66
CA ALA A 95 -18.43 21.35 -6.10
C ALA A 95 -17.63 22.36 -6.93
N ALA A 96 -18.20 22.81 -8.05
CA ALA A 96 -17.51 23.69 -8.99
C ALA A 96 -18.48 24.73 -9.55
N SER A 97 -18.66 25.82 -8.80
CA SER A 97 -19.37 27.00 -9.31
C SER A 97 -18.59 27.62 -10.49
N ARG A 98 -19.23 28.49 -11.26
CA ARG A 98 -18.54 29.17 -12.36
C ARG A 98 -17.32 29.97 -11.90
N GLY A 99 -17.35 30.52 -10.67
CA GLY A 99 -16.24 31.30 -10.10
C GLY A 99 -15.06 30.43 -9.71
N ASP A 100 -15.31 29.21 -9.22
CA ASP A 100 -14.29 28.32 -8.63
C ASP A 100 -13.50 27.55 -9.70
N ARG A 101 -14.06 27.39 -10.90
CA ARG A 101 -13.49 26.52 -11.94
C ARG A 101 -12.07 26.89 -12.33
N SER A 102 -11.78 28.19 -12.42
CA SER A 102 -10.46 28.66 -12.82
C SER A 102 -9.39 28.25 -11.80
N GLU A 103 -9.69 28.39 -10.51
CA GLU A 103 -8.78 28.03 -9.44
C GLU A 103 -8.63 26.49 -9.32
N LEU A 104 -9.73 25.75 -9.41
CA LEU A 104 -9.70 24.29 -9.47
C LEU A 104 -8.83 23.75 -10.60
N LEU A 105 -8.92 24.35 -11.80
CA LEU A 105 -8.11 23.97 -12.95
C LEU A 105 -6.61 24.24 -12.73
N GLN A 106 -6.26 25.33 -12.02
CA GLN A 106 -4.87 25.59 -11.65
C GLN A 106 -4.32 24.53 -10.69
N ILE A 107 -5.10 24.12 -9.68
CA ILE A 107 -4.71 23.05 -8.76
C ILE A 107 -4.51 21.74 -9.54
N VAL A 108 -5.45 21.41 -10.42
CA VAL A 108 -5.38 20.21 -11.27
C VAL A 108 -4.12 20.18 -12.13
N ASP A 109 -3.73 21.32 -12.71
CA ASP A 109 -2.52 21.42 -13.53
C ASP A 109 -1.23 21.30 -12.70
N ILE A 110 -1.18 21.89 -11.50
CA ILE A 110 -0.04 21.77 -10.59
C ILE A 110 0.24 20.31 -10.23
N PHE A 111 -0.81 19.55 -9.88
CA PHE A 111 -0.70 18.14 -9.49
C PHE A 111 -0.68 17.19 -10.67
N LYS A 112 -0.82 17.67 -11.91
CA LYS A 112 -0.96 16.85 -13.12
C LYS A 112 -2.12 15.85 -13.00
N ALA A 113 -3.16 16.27 -12.27
CA ALA A 113 -4.39 15.50 -12.18
C ALA A 113 -5.16 15.59 -13.51
N LYS A 114 -6.09 14.66 -13.73
CA LYS A 114 -6.94 14.65 -14.92
C LYS A 114 -8.35 15.04 -14.55
N ILE A 115 -9.04 15.64 -15.49
CA ILE A 115 -10.47 15.90 -15.39
C ILE A 115 -11.19 14.66 -15.94
N ALA A 116 -11.86 13.93 -15.05
CA ALA A 116 -12.61 12.72 -15.43
C ALA A 116 -14.04 13.03 -15.85
N ASP A 117 -14.67 14.07 -15.25
CA ASP A 117 -16.01 14.52 -15.59
C ASP A 117 -16.21 16.00 -15.32
N VAL A 118 -17.06 16.66 -16.14
CA VAL A 118 -17.39 18.09 -16.00
C VAL A 118 -18.91 18.25 -16.03
N GLY A 119 -19.50 18.51 -14.86
CA GLY A 119 -20.90 18.87 -14.73
C GLY A 119 -21.12 20.38 -14.60
N THR A 120 -22.38 20.81 -14.49
CA THR A 120 -22.75 22.21 -14.31
C THR A 120 -22.36 22.76 -12.94
N GLU A 121 -22.42 21.93 -11.90
CA GLU A 121 -22.21 22.31 -10.49
C GLU A 121 -21.11 21.49 -9.79
N SER A 122 -20.48 20.56 -10.49
CA SER A 122 -19.41 19.75 -9.95
C SER A 122 -18.45 19.30 -11.05
N MET A 123 -17.23 18.96 -10.62
CA MET A 123 -16.22 18.33 -11.46
C MET A 123 -15.68 17.11 -10.75
N VAL A 124 -15.28 16.08 -11.52
CA VAL A 124 -14.60 14.91 -11.00
C VAL A 124 -13.16 14.94 -11.48
N PHE A 125 -12.23 14.83 -10.53
CA PHE A 125 -10.81 14.78 -10.81
C PHE A 125 -10.25 13.40 -10.51
N GLU A 126 -9.37 12.94 -11.37
CA GLU A 126 -8.54 11.74 -11.21
C GLU A 126 -7.11 12.15 -10.94
N MET A 127 -6.54 11.65 -9.85
CA MET A 127 -5.13 11.85 -9.55
C MET A 127 -4.48 10.54 -9.15
N SER A 128 -3.25 10.31 -9.64
CA SER A 128 -2.39 9.22 -9.20
C SER A 128 -1.06 9.79 -8.72
N GLY A 129 -0.68 9.44 -7.48
CA GLY A 129 0.54 9.94 -6.84
C GLY A 129 0.93 9.07 -5.64
N SER A 130 1.94 9.52 -4.87
CA SER A 130 2.19 8.97 -3.54
C SER A 130 1.06 9.38 -2.59
N GLU A 131 0.94 8.69 -1.45
CA GLU A 131 -0.07 9.01 -0.42
C GLU A 131 -0.01 10.49 -0.03
N ASP A 132 1.19 11.02 0.24
CA ASP A 132 1.38 12.44 0.60
C ASP A 132 0.92 13.41 -0.50
N GLN A 133 1.17 13.07 -1.77
CA GLN A 133 0.73 13.88 -2.91
C GLN A 133 -0.79 13.88 -3.04
N VAL A 134 -1.42 12.72 -2.88
CA VAL A 134 -2.89 12.58 -2.91
C VAL A 134 -3.53 13.36 -1.76
N ASP A 135 -2.99 13.23 -0.56
CA ASP A 135 -3.51 13.94 0.61
C ASP A 135 -3.38 15.47 0.46
N THR A 136 -2.22 15.94 -0.01
CA THR A 136 -2.02 17.37 -0.29
C THR A 136 -3.01 17.89 -1.34
N PHE A 137 -3.24 17.13 -2.41
CA PHE A 137 -4.23 17.47 -3.42
C PHE A 137 -5.63 17.59 -2.83
N LEU A 138 -6.03 16.58 -2.02
CA LEU A 138 -7.35 16.58 -1.37
C LEU A 138 -7.51 17.75 -0.38
N GLU A 139 -6.46 18.12 0.33
CA GLU A 139 -6.48 19.30 1.22
C GLU A 139 -6.73 20.60 0.44
N LEU A 140 -6.11 20.77 -0.72
CA LEU A 140 -6.27 21.96 -1.55
C LEU A 140 -7.65 22.06 -2.22
N VAL A 141 -8.26 20.93 -2.59
CA VAL A 141 -9.61 20.94 -3.17
C VAL A 141 -10.73 20.95 -2.12
N ARG A 142 -10.41 20.67 -0.85
CA ARG A 142 -11.39 20.63 0.25
C ARG A 142 -12.21 21.90 0.45
N PRO A 143 -11.63 23.13 0.36
CA PRO A 143 -12.37 24.38 0.54
C PRO A 143 -13.50 24.58 -0.46
N PHE A 144 -13.41 24.00 -1.66
CA PHE A 144 -14.47 24.08 -2.70
C PHE A 144 -15.68 23.18 -2.41
N GLY A 145 -15.56 22.28 -1.44
CA GLY A 145 -16.62 21.36 -1.05
C GLY A 145 -16.53 20.00 -1.77
N ILE A 146 -15.86 19.06 -1.12
CA ILE A 146 -15.79 17.68 -1.59
C ILE A 146 -17.16 17.03 -1.39
N ARG A 147 -17.73 16.48 -2.47
CA ARG A 147 -18.99 15.74 -2.47
C ARG A 147 -18.81 14.24 -2.32
N GLU A 148 -17.72 13.71 -2.90
CA GLU A 148 -17.44 12.27 -2.89
C GLU A 148 -15.95 12.03 -3.11
N ILE A 149 -15.41 11.00 -2.46
CA ILE A 149 -14.04 10.51 -2.66
C ILE A 149 -14.08 9.01 -2.82
N ALA A 150 -13.35 8.50 -3.81
CA ALA A 150 -13.03 7.08 -3.95
C ALA A 150 -11.50 6.94 -4.07
N ARG A 151 -10.91 6.10 -3.21
CA ARG A 151 -9.45 5.83 -3.19
C ARG A 151 -9.21 4.35 -3.48
N SER A 152 -8.22 4.05 -4.29
CA SER A 152 -7.81 2.66 -4.56
C SER A 152 -7.10 2.01 -3.38
N GLY A 153 -6.53 2.81 -2.52
CA GLY A 153 -5.49 2.38 -1.60
C GLY A 153 -4.12 2.30 -2.27
N THR A 154 -3.08 2.13 -1.45
CA THR A 154 -1.69 2.19 -1.89
C THR A 154 -1.23 0.88 -2.51
N VAL A 155 -0.70 0.94 -3.73
CA VAL A 155 0.10 -0.12 -4.34
C VAL A 155 1.58 0.24 -4.15
N ALA A 156 2.39 -0.69 -3.62
CA ALA A 156 3.80 -0.41 -3.36
C ALA A 156 4.70 -1.59 -3.69
N MET A 157 5.93 -1.27 -4.09
CA MET A 157 7.01 -2.23 -4.26
C MET A 157 8.36 -1.62 -3.85
N ALA A 158 9.24 -2.47 -3.32
CA ALA A 158 10.61 -2.05 -3.00
C ALA A 158 11.38 -1.70 -4.28
N ARG A 159 12.25 -0.68 -4.18
CA ARG A 159 13.16 -0.28 -5.26
C ARG A 159 14.31 -1.29 -5.38
N GLY A 160 14.87 -1.39 -6.58
CA GLY A 160 16.06 -2.20 -6.84
C GLY A 160 15.76 -3.68 -7.05
N ARG A 161 16.77 -4.53 -6.78
CA ARG A 161 16.72 -5.97 -7.07
C ARG A 161 16.05 -6.80 -5.97
N ASP A 162 15.94 -6.28 -4.76
CA ASP A 162 15.53 -7.02 -3.55
C ASP A 162 14.01 -7.05 -3.34
N GLY A 163 13.22 -6.87 -4.40
CA GLY A 163 11.75 -6.93 -4.35
C GLY A 163 11.24 -8.32 -3.93
N LEU A 164 10.00 -8.35 -3.43
CA LEU A 164 9.26 -9.60 -3.23
C LEU A 164 9.11 -10.32 -4.57
N ARG A 165 9.87 -11.40 -4.76
CA ARG A 165 9.81 -12.27 -5.94
C ARG A 165 9.52 -13.69 -5.49
N LEU A 166 8.80 -14.43 -6.32
CA LEU A 166 8.72 -15.87 -6.19
C LEU A 166 10.13 -16.44 -6.41
N SER A 167 10.61 -17.29 -5.50
CA SER A 167 11.81 -18.06 -5.78
C SER A 167 11.48 -19.07 -6.87
N SER A 168 12.41 -19.28 -7.82
CA SER A 168 12.27 -20.20 -8.96
C SER A 168 11.91 -21.66 -8.60
N LYS A 169 11.73 -21.98 -7.32
CA LYS A 169 11.32 -23.29 -6.80
C LYS A 169 9.81 -23.49 -6.66
N HIS A 170 8.98 -22.46 -6.90
CA HIS A 170 7.52 -22.58 -6.75
C HIS A 170 6.82 -23.13 -8.00
N GLN A 171 7.55 -23.41 -9.07
CA GLN A 171 7.01 -24.09 -10.25
C GLN A 171 6.81 -25.62 -10.05
N GLY A 172 6.80 -26.13 -8.85
CA GLY A 172 6.58 -27.54 -8.58
C GLY A 172 6.39 -27.90 -7.12
N ARG A 173 5.16 -28.09 -6.71
CA ARG A 173 4.68 -28.81 -5.53
C ARG A 173 4.92 -28.21 -4.14
N GLY A 174 3.81 -28.21 -3.36
CA GLY A 174 3.75 -27.96 -1.92
C GLY A 174 4.80 -28.72 -1.13
N GLY A 175 5.57 -27.95 -0.41
CA GLY A 175 6.53 -28.39 0.58
C GLY A 175 7.00 -27.16 1.35
N ALA A 176 6.51 -27.02 2.58
CA ALA A 176 6.88 -25.95 3.47
C ALA A 176 8.41 -25.88 3.64
N GLN A 177 9.04 -24.88 3.05
CA GLN A 177 10.36 -24.44 3.48
C GLN A 177 10.20 -23.17 4.29
N GLN A 178 10.59 -23.24 5.55
CA GLN A 178 10.69 -22.08 6.43
C GLN A 178 11.59 -21.02 5.76
N PRO A 179 11.20 -19.74 5.79
CA PRO A 179 12.05 -18.70 5.25
C PRO A 179 13.23 -18.46 6.15
N ASP A 180 14.33 -18.10 5.54
CA ASP A 180 15.52 -17.62 6.23
C ASP A 180 15.22 -16.32 6.99
N LEU A 181 14.79 -16.48 8.23
CA LEU A 181 14.72 -15.39 9.21
C LEU A 181 16.10 -14.77 9.50
N GLU A 182 17.18 -15.48 9.11
CA GLU A 182 18.57 -15.05 9.32
C GLU A 182 18.98 -13.86 8.43
N THR A 183 18.41 -13.71 7.24
CA THR A 183 18.83 -12.63 6.31
C THR A 183 18.41 -11.23 6.76
N ALA A 184 17.28 -11.11 7.45
CA ALA A 184 16.83 -9.84 8.01
C ALA A 184 17.64 -9.42 9.25
N ASP A 185 18.07 -10.39 10.04
CA ASP A 185 18.84 -10.15 11.27
C ASP A 185 20.33 -9.91 10.98
N GLN A 186 20.88 -10.54 9.94
CA GLN A 186 22.26 -10.31 9.50
C GLN A 186 22.46 -8.93 8.87
N LYS A 187 21.50 -8.44 8.07
CA LYS A 187 21.52 -7.06 7.55
C LYS A 187 21.40 -6.02 8.68
N ARG A 188 20.71 -6.34 9.78
CA ARG A 188 20.59 -5.46 10.95
C ARG A 188 21.87 -5.39 11.78
N ARG A 189 22.62 -6.48 11.89
CA ARG A 189 23.93 -6.51 12.60
C ARG A 189 25.03 -5.79 11.84
N ALA A 190 25.00 -5.83 10.50
CA ALA A 190 25.98 -5.11 9.68
C ALA A 190 25.78 -3.58 9.66
N ALA A 191 24.56 -3.09 9.92
CA ALA A 191 24.24 -1.65 10.01
C ALA A 191 24.43 -1.06 11.43
N GLY A 192 24.67 -1.89 12.45
CA GLY A 192 24.69 -1.52 13.87
C GLY A 192 26.06 -1.45 14.53
N VAL A 193 27.14 -1.63 13.79
CA VAL A 193 28.52 -1.56 14.38
C VAL A 193 29.19 -0.30 13.87
N LEU A 194 28.93 0.82 14.50
CA LEU A 194 29.80 1.98 14.65
C LEU A 194 29.16 2.99 15.62
N VAL A 195 29.09 2.63 16.89
CA VAL A 195 29.13 3.60 18.01
C VAL A 195 29.76 2.86 19.18
N GLY A 196 31.00 3.16 19.43
CA GLY A 196 31.74 2.73 20.57
C GLY A 196 33.03 3.52 20.67
N ASP A 197 33.16 4.17 21.71
CA ASP A 197 34.17 4.92 22.46
C ASP A 197 33.91 6.40 22.53
#